data_24e607913e776f3d06bf32438e0306f0
#
_entry.id   24e607913e776f3d06bf32438e0306f0
#
_cell.length_a   1.000
_cell.length_b   1.000
_cell.length_c   1.000
_cell.angle_alpha   90.00
_cell.angle_beta   90.00
_cell.angle_gamma   90.00
#
_symmetry.space_group_name_H-M   'P 1'
#
loop_
_entity.id
_entity.type
_entity.pdbx_description
1 polymer ?
#
loop_
_entity_poly.entity_id
_entity_poly.type
_entity_poly.pdbx_seq_one_letter_code
_entity_poly.pdbx_strand_id
1 'polypeptide(L)'
;LSQTKEIEFKNLLTQAEAKRLLAAYPSFTHSFKQTNVYYDTKEKQLKKQSLGLRIRLFATSAEQTLKVPLTKSQHSLTEITDTLTLAQAKKFWLAETVLVPSQVATKLNALQINPKELSVIGHATTIRRQSQLAAGLLVLDQTIYPDTTSDYELELEVTQSNTSAFRDILVKQNIQKRPVQNKIVRTLQHQ
;
A
#
# COMPACT_ATOMS: atom_id res chain seq x y z
N LEU A 1 10.48 8.34 -12.91
CA LEU A 1 11.28 7.09 -12.73
C LEU A 1 11.79 7.07 -11.29
N SER A 2 11.17 6.31 -10.42
CA SER A 2 11.66 6.25 -9.03
C SER A 2 11.76 4.82 -8.54
N GLN A 3 12.94 4.49 -8.06
CA GLN A 3 13.17 3.36 -7.20
C GLN A 3 13.49 3.91 -5.82
N THR A 4 12.66 3.62 -4.83
CA THR A 4 12.80 4.14 -3.47
C THR A 4 12.86 2.98 -2.48
N LYS A 5 13.70 3.14 -1.45
CA LYS A 5 13.69 2.25 -0.29
C LYS A 5 12.63 2.77 0.69
N GLU A 6 11.71 1.91 1.06
CA GLU A 6 10.68 2.19 2.02
C GLU A 6 10.92 1.37 3.31
N ILE A 7 10.84 2.03 4.45
CA ILE A 7 10.83 1.38 5.76
C ILE A 7 9.55 1.82 6.46
N GLU A 8 8.62 0.89 6.67
CA GLU A 8 7.33 1.18 7.27
C GLU A 8 7.05 0.28 8.49
N PHE A 9 6.49 0.89 9.53
CA PHE A 9 5.87 0.18 10.66
C PHE A 9 4.38 0.39 10.59
N LYS A 10 3.58 -0.64 10.84
CA LYS A 10 2.13 -0.56 10.74
C LYS A 10 1.41 -1.34 11.82
N ASN A 11 0.18 -0.93 12.10
CA ASN A 11 -0.72 -1.58 13.04
C ASN A 11 -2.17 -1.39 12.58
N LEU A 12 -2.97 -2.43 12.70
CA LEU A 12 -4.42 -2.32 12.48
C LEU A 12 -5.06 -1.62 13.68
N LEU A 13 -6.11 -0.85 13.41
CA LEU A 13 -6.82 -0.05 14.39
C LEU A 13 -8.30 -0.44 14.43
N THR A 14 -8.91 -0.27 15.60
CA THR A 14 -10.36 -0.12 15.69
C THR A 14 -10.79 1.28 15.21
N GLN A 15 -12.05 1.44 14.85
CA GLN A 15 -12.60 2.75 14.50
C GLN A 15 -12.45 3.78 15.63
N ALA A 16 -12.60 3.35 16.89
CA ALA A 16 -12.43 4.22 18.06
C ALA A 16 -10.98 4.71 18.20
N GLU A 17 -10.00 3.83 17.96
CA GLU A 17 -8.57 4.20 17.95
C GLU A 17 -8.25 5.17 16.82
N ALA A 18 -8.79 4.96 15.61
CA ALA A 18 -8.63 5.88 14.49
C ALA A 18 -9.20 7.28 14.79
N LYS A 19 -10.38 7.35 15.41
CA LYS A 19 -10.98 8.62 15.86
C LYS A 19 -10.12 9.34 16.90
N ARG A 20 -9.53 8.62 17.87
CA ARG A 20 -8.63 9.21 18.86
C ARG A 20 -7.36 9.78 18.21
N LEU A 21 -6.78 9.06 17.24
CA LEU A 21 -5.62 9.56 16.49
C LEU A 21 -5.93 10.84 15.74
N LEU A 22 -7.09 10.94 15.09
CA LEU A 22 -7.51 12.16 14.40
C LEU A 22 -7.63 13.36 15.35
N ALA A 23 -8.10 13.14 16.57
CA ALA A 23 -8.16 14.18 17.59
C ALA A 23 -6.76 14.55 18.16
N ALA A 24 -5.88 13.56 18.32
CA ALA A 24 -4.54 13.74 18.88
C ALA A 24 -3.53 14.38 17.90
N TYR A 25 -3.76 14.23 16.59
CA TYR A 25 -2.90 14.77 15.54
C TYR A 25 -3.69 15.72 14.62
N PRO A 26 -3.86 17.01 15.01
CA PRO A 26 -4.59 18.00 14.19
C PRO A 26 -4.01 18.19 12.79
N SER A 27 -2.75 17.79 12.58
CA SER A 27 -2.08 17.82 11.27
C SER A 27 -2.65 16.81 10.24
N PHE A 28 -3.50 15.86 10.65
CA PHE A 28 -4.31 15.05 9.73
C PHE A 28 -5.47 15.84 9.09
N THR A 29 -5.22 17.07 8.66
CA THR A 29 -6.26 18.00 8.18
C THR A 29 -6.88 17.62 6.85
N HIS A 30 -6.06 17.07 5.95
CA HIS A 30 -6.50 16.74 4.60
C HIS A 30 -6.57 15.23 4.39
N SER A 31 -7.68 14.79 3.80
CA SER A 31 -7.79 13.42 3.31
C SER A 31 -7.83 13.40 1.80
N PHE A 32 -7.27 12.36 1.22
CA PHE A 32 -7.42 12.08 -0.21
C PHE A 32 -7.81 10.62 -0.44
N LYS A 33 -8.53 10.43 -1.54
CA LYS A 33 -9.01 9.11 -1.94
C LYS A 33 -8.06 8.51 -2.98
N GLN A 34 -7.76 7.25 -2.82
CA GLN A 34 -7.01 6.45 -3.79
C GLN A 34 -7.63 5.07 -3.95
N THR A 35 -7.71 4.57 -5.18
CA THR A 35 -8.14 3.20 -5.46
C THR A 35 -6.93 2.37 -5.84
N ASN A 36 -6.73 1.25 -5.16
CA ASN A 36 -5.66 0.30 -5.45
C ASN A 36 -6.26 -0.92 -6.16
N VAL A 37 -5.75 -1.24 -7.34
CA VAL A 37 -6.07 -2.45 -8.11
C VAL A 37 -4.86 -3.36 -8.02
N TYR A 38 -5.04 -4.57 -7.53
CA TYR A 38 -3.96 -5.52 -7.28
C TYR A 38 -3.90 -6.59 -8.36
N TYR A 39 -2.69 -7.02 -8.68
CA TYR A 39 -2.39 -7.95 -9.74
C TYR A 39 -1.57 -9.15 -9.23
N ASP A 40 -1.83 -10.31 -9.79
CA ASP A 40 -0.97 -11.50 -9.70
C ASP A 40 -1.20 -12.37 -10.93
N THR A 41 -0.36 -13.38 -11.13
CA THR A 41 -0.61 -14.44 -12.12
C THR A 41 -1.60 -15.47 -11.55
N LYS A 42 -2.22 -16.26 -12.42
CA LYS A 42 -3.10 -17.38 -12.04
C LYS A 42 -2.42 -18.34 -11.05
N GLU A 43 -1.13 -18.57 -11.24
CA GLU A 43 -0.29 -19.41 -10.39
C GLU A 43 0.18 -18.73 -9.11
N LYS A 44 -0.23 -17.45 -8.85
CA LYS A 44 0.13 -16.65 -7.68
C LYS A 44 1.65 -16.48 -7.54
N GLN A 45 2.33 -16.18 -8.64
CA GLN A 45 3.80 -16.07 -8.68
C GLN A 45 4.31 -14.88 -7.87
N LEU A 46 3.58 -13.74 -7.87
CA LEU A 46 3.95 -12.60 -7.04
C LEU A 46 3.83 -12.95 -5.56
N LYS A 47 2.70 -13.52 -5.14
CA LYS A 47 2.48 -13.97 -3.75
C LYS A 47 3.56 -14.95 -3.29
N LYS A 48 3.92 -15.95 -4.12
CA LYS A 48 4.96 -16.94 -3.81
C LYS A 48 6.33 -16.31 -3.57
N GLN A 49 6.62 -15.18 -4.24
CA GLN A 49 7.87 -14.43 -4.10
C GLN A 49 7.75 -13.26 -3.12
N SER A 50 6.64 -13.15 -2.38
CA SER A 50 6.36 -12.05 -1.44
C SER A 50 6.35 -10.66 -2.11
N LEU A 51 6.05 -10.59 -3.40
CA LEU A 51 5.92 -9.36 -4.18
C LEU A 51 4.50 -8.81 -4.06
N GLY A 52 4.35 -7.50 -4.24
CA GLY A 52 3.06 -6.84 -4.36
C GLY A 52 3.02 -5.91 -5.56
N LEU A 53 2.11 -6.14 -6.50
CA LEU A 53 1.90 -5.27 -7.65
C LEU A 53 0.52 -4.62 -7.58
N ARG A 54 0.51 -3.30 -7.78
CA ARG A 54 -0.74 -2.54 -7.86
C ARG A 54 -0.68 -1.47 -8.94
N ILE A 55 -1.85 -1.15 -9.49
CA ILE A 55 -2.11 0.15 -10.11
C ILE A 55 -2.92 0.96 -9.10
N ARG A 56 -2.47 2.19 -8.82
CA ARG A 56 -3.12 3.12 -7.90
C ARG A 56 -3.65 4.32 -8.69
N LEU A 57 -4.93 4.59 -8.51
CA LEU A 57 -5.60 5.75 -9.09
C LEU A 57 -5.83 6.80 -8.00
N PHE A 58 -5.36 8.02 -8.25
CA PHE A 58 -5.65 9.22 -7.46
C PHE A 58 -6.72 10.05 -8.17
N ALA A 59 -7.01 11.25 -7.67
CA ALA A 59 -8.00 12.15 -8.28
C ALA A 59 -7.63 12.59 -9.71
N THR A 60 -6.34 12.90 -9.95
CA THR A 60 -5.83 13.49 -11.20
C THR A 60 -4.69 12.72 -11.84
N SER A 61 -4.16 11.71 -11.19
CA SER A 61 -3.00 10.94 -11.64
C SER A 61 -3.15 9.46 -11.29
N ALA A 62 -2.23 8.64 -11.77
CA ALA A 62 -2.15 7.24 -11.40
C ALA A 62 -0.69 6.76 -11.44
N GLU A 63 -0.45 5.62 -10.85
CA GLU A 63 0.86 4.97 -10.84
C GLU A 63 0.71 3.44 -10.86
N GLN A 64 1.72 2.78 -11.38
CA GLN A 64 1.93 1.35 -11.28
C GLN A 64 3.14 1.09 -10.37
N THR A 65 2.99 0.31 -9.32
CA THR A 65 4.05 0.10 -8.33
C THR A 65 4.23 -1.39 -8.02
N LEU A 66 5.49 -1.85 -8.12
CA LEU A 66 5.93 -3.15 -7.66
C LEU A 66 6.70 -3.00 -6.34
N LYS A 67 6.23 -3.62 -5.28
CA LYS A 67 6.92 -3.75 -3.99
C LYS A 67 7.75 -5.03 -3.97
N VAL A 68 9.05 -4.90 -3.73
CA VAL A 68 10.01 -6.01 -3.68
C VAL A 68 10.66 -6.02 -2.29
N PRO A 69 10.55 -7.10 -1.51
CA PRO A 69 11.24 -7.20 -0.22
C PRO A 69 12.77 -7.07 -0.38
N LEU A 70 13.41 -6.28 0.48
CA LEU A 70 14.87 -6.16 0.49
C LEU A 70 15.54 -7.26 1.31
N THR A 71 14.86 -7.72 2.34
CA THR A 71 15.36 -8.73 3.27
C THR A 71 14.19 -9.58 3.77
N LYS A 72 14.46 -10.60 4.60
CA LYS A 72 13.40 -11.32 5.35
C LYS A 72 12.68 -10.43 6.38
N SER A 73 13.15 -9.20 6.61
CA SER A 73 12.48 -8.19 7.43
C SER A 73 11.23 -7.69 6.71
N GLN A 74 10.08 -7.77 7.35
CA GLN A 74 8.78 -7.30 6.82
C GLN A 74 8.69 -5.77 6.72
N HIS A 75 9.71 -5.03 7.19
CA HIS A 75 9.66 -3.57 7.28
C HIS A 75 10.45 -2.85 6.20
N SER A 76 11.23 -3.55 5.37
CA SER A 76 12.11 -2.93 4.37
C SER A 76 11.80 -3.44 2.97
N LEU A 77 11.39 -2.54 2.10
CA LEU A 77 10.95 -2.81 0.72
C LEU A 77 11.71 -1.91 -0.25
N THR A 78 11.80 -2.36 -1.49
CA THR A 78 12.05 -1.48 -2.65
C THR A 78 10.75 -1.29 -3.40
N GLU A 79 10.36 -0.06 -3.62
CA GLU A 79 9.28 0.28 -4.55
C GLU A 79 9.86 0.69 -5.90
N ILE A 80 9.33 0.09 -6.96
CA ILE A 80 9.62 0.44 -8.36
C ILE A 80 8.32 0.98 -8.92
N THR A 81 8.32 2.25 -9.33
CA THR A 81 7.10 2.95 -9.72
C THR A 81 7.21 3.57 -11.11
N ASP A 82 6.21 3.30 -11.93
CA ASP A 82 5.97 3.96 -13.22
C ASP A 82 4.74 4.88 -13.10
N THR A 83 4.86 6.12 -13.55
CA THR A 83 3.74 7.08 -13.60
C THR A 83 2.79 6.73 -14.73
N LEU A 84 1.49 6.83 -14.46
CA LEU A 84 0.42 6.61 -15.42
C LEU A 84 -0.49 7.83 -15.48
N THR A 85 -1.13 8.03 -16.62
CA THR A 85 -2.33 8.88 -16.69
C THR A 85 -3.54 8.10 -16.14
N LEU A 86 -4.58 8.82 -15.69
CA LEU A 86 -5.84 8.18 -15.28
C LEU A 86 -6.46 7.34 -16.39
N ALA A 87 -6.38 7.80 -17.63
CA ALA A 87 -6.91 7.08 -18.80
C ALA A 87 -6.18 5.74 -18.99
N GLN A 88 -4.85 5.74 -18.89
CA GLN A 88 -4.05 4.52 -18.95
C GLN A 88 -4.40 3.55 -17.81
N ALA A 89 -4.46 4.04 -16.56
CA ALA A 89 -4.78 3.21 -15.41
C ALA A 89 -6.16 2.56 -15.53
N LYS A 90 -7.19 3.32 -15.94
CA LYS A 90 -8.53 2.78 -16.19
C LYS A 90 -8.54 1.74 -17.30
N LYS A 91 -7.81 2.01 -18.42
CA LYS A 91 -7.67 1.03 -19.51
C LYS A 91 -7.03 -0.26 -19.04
N PHE A 92 -5.93 -0.18 -18.27
CA PHE A 92 -5.23 -1.34 -17.74
C PHE A 92 -6.09 -2.13 -16.73
N TRP A 93 -6.84 -1.44 -15.88
CA TRP A 93 -7.78 -2.10 -14.98
C TRP A 93 -8.85 -2.89 -15.73
N LEU A 94 -9.52 -2.25 -16.72
CA LEU A 94 -10.58 -2.90 -17.52
C LEU A 94 -10.06 -4.06 -18.38
N ALA A 95 -8.83 -3.94 -18.89
CA ALA A 95 -8.19 -4.97 -19.71
C ALA A 95 -7.42 -6.00 -18.87
N GLU A 96 -7.40 -5.87 -17.55
CA GLU A 96 -6.63 -6.71 -16.60
C GLU A 96 -5.14 -6.80 -16.97
N THR A 97 -4.56 -5.71 -17.47
CA THR A 97 -3.17 -5.63 -17.91
C THR A 97 -2.39 -4.58 -17.14
N VAL A 98 -1.09 -4.49 -17.41
CA VAL A 98 -0.17 -3.51 -16.83
C VAL A 98 0.59 -2.78 -17.92
N LEU A 99 1.26 -1.66 -17.59
CA LEU A 99 2.08 -0.92 -18.54
C LEU A 99 3.30 -1.74 -18.98
N VAL A 100 3.41 -1.97 -20.30
CA VAL A 100 4.57 -2.60 -20.94
C VAL A 100 4.87 -1.83 -22.25
N PRO A 101 6.14 -1.39 -22.49
CA PRO A 101 7.30 -1.51 -21.61
C PRO A 101 7.27 -0.57 -20.40
N SER A 102 7.90 -0.96 -19.30
CA SER A 102 8.01 -0.16 -18.07
C SER A 102 9.12 -0.70 -17.15
N GLN A 103 9.48 0.06 -16.10
CA GLN A 103 10.43 -0.38 -15.07
C GLN A 103 9.89 -1.59 -14.29
N VAL A 104 8.60 -1.54 -13.95
CA VAL A 104 7.90 -2.66 -13.30
C VAL A 104 7.96 -3.90 -14.18
N ALA A 105 7.63 -3.79 -15.47
CA ALA A 105 7.67 -4.91 -16.40
C ALA A 105 9.10 -5.48 -16.57
N THR A 106 10.10 -4.61 -16.65
CA THR A 106 11.51 -5.01 -16.69
C THR A 106 11.91 -5.82 -15.44
N LYS A 107 11.50 -5.34 -14.25
CA LYS A 107 11.79 -6.04 -13.00
C LYS A 107 11.04 -7.37 -12.89
N LEU A 108 9.78 -7.44 -13.32
CA LEU A 108 9.00 -8.68 -13.35
C LEU A 108 9.68 -9.73 -14.24
N ASN A 109 10.09 -9.35 -15.46
CA ASN A 109 10.82 -10.25 -16.37
C ASN A 109 12.13 -10.75 -15.74
N ALA A 110 12.88 -9.88 -15.05
CA ALA A 110 14.10 -10.28 -14.33
C ALA A 110 13.83 -11.26 -13.18
N LEU A 111 12.61 -11.27 -12.65
CA LEU A 111 12.13 -12.21 -11.63
C LEU A 111 11.41 -13.43 -12.24
N GLN A 112 11.51 -13.61 -13.56
CA GLN A 112 10.88 -14.70 -14.33
C GLN A 112 9.35 -14.69 -14.24
N ILE A 113 8.74 -13.53 -14.09
CA ILE A 113 7.30 -13.31 -14.10
C ILE A 113 6.93 -12.58 -15.40
N ASN A 114 6.13 -13.23 -16.24
CA ASN A 114 5.68 -12.62 -17.49
C ASN A 114 4.58 -11.59 -17.24
N PRO A 115 4.79 -10.28 -17.55
CA PRO A 115 3.76 -9.26 -17.34
C PRO A 115 2.44 -9.50 -18.10
N LYS A 116 2.47 -10.30 -19.17
CA LYS A 116 1.27 -10.65 -19.96
C LYS A 116 0.37 -11.68 -19.30
N GLU A 117 0.87 -12.37 -18.27
CA GLU A 117 0.12 -13.39 -17.51
C GLU A 117 -0.53 -12.80 -16.24
N LEU A 118 -0.35 -11.51 -16.01
CA LEU A 118 -0.98 -10.81 -14.90
C LEU A 118 -2.46 -10.59 -15.17
N SER A 119 -3.26 -10.75 -14.13
CA SER A 119 -4.69 -10.41 -14.10
C SER A 119 -5.03 -9.68 -12.80
N VAL A 120 -6.17 -9.00 -12.78
CA VAL A 120 -6.67 -8.36 -11.56
C VAL A 120 -7.12 -9.43 -10.58
N ILE A 121 -6.60 -9.36 -9.35
CA ILE A 121 -6.96 -10.28 -8.26
C ILE A 121 -7.85 -9.61 -7.21
N GLY A 122 -8.02 -8.28 -7.27
CA GLY A 122 -8.91 -7.55 -6.37
C GLY A 122 -8.61 -6.05 -6.37
N HIS A 123 -9.50 -5.29 -5.73
CA HIS A 123 -9.33 -3.85 -5.58
C HIS A 123 -9.90 -3.36 -4.25
N ALA A 124 -9.40 -2.22 -3.76
CA ALA A 124 -9.94 -1.53 -2.60
C ALA A 124 -9.72 -0.03 -2.71
N THR A 125 -10.60 0.74 -2.09
CA THR A 125 -10.47 2.19 -1.98
C THR A 125 -9.95 2.57 -0.61
N THR A 126 -8.97 3.46 -0.55
CA THR A 126 -8.40 3.98 0.70
C THR A 126 -8.65 5.47 0.81
N ILE A 127 -9.16 5.92 1.95
CA ILE A 127 -9.17 7.32 2.36
C ILE A 127 -7.94 7.50 3.24
N ARG A 128 -6.93 8.20 2.72
CA ARG A 128 -5.63 8.40 3.37
C ARG A 128 -5.52 9.79 3.96
N ARG A 129 -4.97 9.87 5.17
CA ARG A 129 -4.51 11.09 5.82
C ARG A 129 -3.05 10.96 6.18
N GLN A 130 -2.32 12.07 6.10
CA GLN A 130 -0.89 12.08 6.37
C GLN A 130 -0.54 13.23 7.32
N SER A 131 0.44 12.98 8.17
CA SER A 131 0.97 13.95 9.11
C SER A 131 2.49 13.80 9.18
N GLN A 132 3.23 14.86 8.82
CA GLN A 132 4.69 14.84 8.93
C GLN A 132 5.08 15.04 10.40
N LEU A 133 5.80 14.06 10.96
CA LEU A 133 6.39 14.10 12.28
C LEU A 133 7.91 14.17 12.19
N ALA A 134 8.58 14.53 13.28
CA ALA A 134 10.04 14.46 13.35
C ALA A 134 10.58 13.03 13.12
N ALA A 135 9.82 12.01 13.50
CA ALA A 135 10.18 10.60 13.36
C ALA A 135 9.95 10.04 11.95
N GLY A 136 9.15 10.70 11.11
CA GLY A 136 8.78 10.22 9.78
C GLY A 136 7.36 10.64 9.38
N LEU A 137 6.86 10.06 8.30
CA LEU A 137 5.50 10.32 7.81
C LEU A 137 4.52 9.37 8.49
N LEU A 138 3.65 9.92 9.34
CA LEU A 138 2.56 9.19 9.95
C LEU A 138 1.36 9.16 8.99
N VAL A 139 0.86 7.96 8.72
CA VAL A 139 -0.23 7.72 7.77
C VAL A 139 -1.38 7.02 8.47
N LEU A 140 -2.59 7.55 8.30
CA LEU A 140 -3.83 6.93 8.76
C LEU A 140 -4.69 6.61 7.54
N ASP A 141 -4.90 5.32 7.31
CA ASP A 141 -5.71 4.77 6.23
C ASP A 141 -7.04 4.21 6.75
N GLN A 142 -8.13 4.59 6.08
CA GLN A 142 -9.37 3.83 6.10
C GLN A 142 -9.50 3.12 4.76
N THR A 143 -9.46 1.80 4.75
CA THR A 143 -9.64 0.99 3.54
C THR A 143 -11.07 0.51 3.47
N ILE A 144 -11.74 0.75 2.33
CA ILE A 144 -13.11 0.35 2.02
C ILE A 144 -13.03 -0.73 0.94
N TYR A 145 -13.63 -1.86 1.20
CA TYR A 145 -13.62 -3.04 0.34
C TYR A 145 -14.86 -3.12 -0.55
N PRO A 146 -14.87 -3.98 -1.61
CA PRO A 146 -16.02 -4.17 -2.49
C PRO A 146 -17.30 -4.59 -1.78
N ASP A 147 -17.19 -5.40 -0.71
CA ASP A 147 -18.31 -5.83 0.14
C ASP A 147 -18.84 -4.72 1.07
N THR A 148 -18.38 -3.48 0.92
CA THR A 148 -18.70 -2.29 1.72
C THR A 148 -18.15 -2.27 3.14
N THR A 149 -17.50 -3.32 3.59
CA THR A 149 -16.79 -3.33 4.88
C THR A 149 -15.56 -2.43 4.84
N SER A 150 -15.02 -2.07 5.99
CA SER A 150 -13.82 -1.23 6.07
C SER A 150 -12.97 -1.58 7.28
N ASP A 151 -11.66 -1.36 7.15
CA ASP A 151 -10.71 -1.38 8.25
C ASP A 151 -9.90 -0.09 8.35
N TYR A 152 -9.13 0.03 9.44
CA TYR A 152 -8.25 1.17 9.69
C TYR A 152 -6.84 0.67 9.96
N GLU A 153 -5.86 1.39 9.41
CA GLU A 153 -4.43 1.08 9.56
C GLU A 153 -3.65 2.35 9.87
N LEU A 154 -2.75 2.27 10.85
CA LEU A 154 -1.74 3.30 11.12
C LEU A 154 -0.42 2.81 10.57
N GLU A 155 0.26 3.67 9.79
CA GLU A 155 1.59 3.41 9.27
C GLU A 155 2.53 4.55 9.73
N LEU A 156 3.80 4.22 9.98
CA LEU A 156 4.88 5.21 10.13
C LEU A 156 5.98 4.87 9.12
N GLU A 157 6.12 5.71 8.12
CA GLU A 157 7.17 5.62 7.11
C GLU A 157 8.40 6.39 7.62
N VAL A 158 9.55 5.72 7.69
CA VAL A 158 10.80 6.27 8.26
C VAL A 158 11.96 6.07 7.30
N THR A 159 13.00 6.90 7.46
CA THR A 159 14.26 6.79 6.69
C THR A 159 15.26 5.82 7.34
N GLN A 160 15.11 5.58 8.64
CA GLN A 160 15.97 4.68 9.41
C GLN A 160 15.11 3.70 10.22
N SER A 161 15.56 2.45 10.36
CA SER A 161 14.82 1.39 11.06
C SER A 161 14.86 1.59 12.59
N ASN A 162 14.24 2.65 13.09
CA ASN A 162 14.03 2.87 14.53
C ASN A 162 12.57 2.55 14.88
N THR A 163 12.34 1.45 15.58
CA THR A 163 11.01 0.99 15.99
C THR A 163 10.43 1.73 17.18
N SER A 164 11.25 2.50 17.95
CA SER A 164 10.81 3.11 19.19
C SER A 164 9.71 4.14 18.96
N ALA A 165 9.88 5.02 17.97
CA ALA A 165 8.92 6.08 17.67
C ALA A 165 7.51 5.55 17.38
N PHE A 166 7.40 4.47 16.59
CA PHE A 166 6.09 3.87 16.30
C PHE A 166 5.47 3.24 17.55
N ARG A 167 6.26 2.51 18.33
CA ARG A 167 5.82 1.94 19.60
C ARG A 167 5.36 3.01 20.58
N ASP A 168 6.10 4.12 20.68
CA ASP A 168 5.78 5.23 21.59
C ASP A 168 4.45 5.90 21.18
N ILE A 169 4.16 6.02 19.87
CA ILE A 169 2.86 6.47 19.38
C ILE A 169 1.75 5.52 19.84
N LEU A 170 1.91 4.22 19.66
CA LEU A 170 0.91 3.22 20.07
C LEU A 170 0.63 3.30 21.57
N VAL A 171 1.67 3.35 22.40
CA VAL A 171 1.57 3.44 23.87
C VAL A 171 0.86 4.75 24.27
N LYS A 172 1.32 5.91 23.76
CA LYS A 172 0.75 7.22 24.06
C LYS A 172 -0.73 7.32 23.72
N GLN A 173 -1.15 6.64 22.64
CA GLN A 173 -2.54 6.65 22.17
C GLN A 173 -3.37 5.47 22.71
N ASN A 174 -2.83 4.70 23.63
CA ASN A 174 -3.47 3.47 24.16
C ASN A 174 -4.01 2.58 23.03
N ILE A 175 -3.14 2.29 22.06
CA ILE A 175 -3.44 1.43 20.91
C ILE A 175 -2.81 0.07 21.13
N GLN A 176 -3.63 -0.97 21.10
CA GLN A 176 -3.15 -2.33 21.18
C GLN A 176 -2.35 -2.74 19.93
N LYS A 177 -1.17 -3.33 20.12
CA LYS A 177 -0.42 -3.93 19.02
C LYS A 177 -1.16 -5.15 18.49
N ARG A 178 -1.38 -5.18 17.16
CA ARG A 178 -2.07 -6.27 16.46
C ARG A 178 -1.20 -6.87 15.38
N PRO A 179 -1.33 -8.18 15.09
CA PRO A 179 -0.74 -8.77 13.90
C PRO A 179 -1.19 -8.02 12.65
N VAL A 180 -0.26 -7.78 11.72
CA VAL A 180 -0.54 -7.04 10.49
C VAL A 180 -0.54 -8.00 9.31
N GLN A 181 -1.62 -7.97 8.53
CA GLN A 181 -1.67 -8.55 7.20
C GLN A 181 -1.51 -7.44 6.16
N ASN A 182 -0.77 -7.72 5.09
CA ASN A 182 -0.65 -6.77 3.99
C ASN A 182 -2.03 -6.43 3.40
N LYS A 183 -2.19 -5.18 2.97
CA LYS A 183 -3.48 -4.66 2.45
C LYS A 183 -4.03 -5.50 1.29
N ILE A 184 -3.15 -6.01 0.41
CA ILE A 184 -3.52 -6.93 -0.65
C ILE A 184 -4.16 -8.23 -0.11
N VAL A 185 -3.61 -8.80 0.97
CA VAL A 185 -4.15 -10.04 1.56
C VAL A 185 -5.54 -9.78 2.16
N ARG A 186 -5.71 -8.65 2.87
CA ARG A 186 -7.02 -8.25 3.40
C ARG A 186 -8.04 -8.00 2.28
N THR A 187 -7.61 -7.30 1.21
CA THR A 187 -8.47 -7.05 0.04
C THR A 187 -9.02 -8.34 -0.55
N LEU A 188 -8.20 -9.40 -0.65
CA LEU A 188 -8.64 -10.69 -1.21
C LEU A 188 -9.62 -11.46 -0.32
N GLN A 189 -9.78 -11.07 0.94
CA GLN A 189 -10.76 -11.66 1.86
C GLN A 189 -12.16 -11.02 1.73
N HIS A 190 -12.26 -9.92 0.98
CA HIS A 190 -13.44 -9.07 0.84
C HIS A 190 -13.87 -8.87 -0.64
N GLN A 191 -13.56 -9.86 -1.53
CA GLN A 191 -13.96 -9.83 -2.94
C GLN A 191 -15.31 -10.52 -3.15
#